data_2e8184a66601121b61476d5bf9db951a
#
_entry.id   2e8184a66601121b61476d5bf9db951a
#
_cell.length_a   1.000
_cell.length_b   1.000
_cell.length_c   1.000
_cell.angle_alpha   90.00
_cell.angle_beta   90.00
_cell.angle_gamma   90.00
#
_symmetry.space_group_name_H-M   'P 1'
#
loop_
_entity.id
_entity.type
_entity.pdbx_description
1 polymer ?
#
loop_
_entity_poly.entity_id
_entity_poly.type
_entity_poly.pdbx_seq_one_letter_code
_entity_poly.pdbx_strand_id
1 'polypeptide(L)'
;MTDEEAGFLLDLPAANSHLAAKYGMDEKAVEEKILDLARRGLVVVSRKGSRYPREPATLHDNILASARQFIPPDMDKVWMELYEDEGWALEIGNGLAGLPSPALRLIPIQSSLLPDQEVLAYESIVEIIKANKDLISVRNCCCRTGAKKCDHPTEVCMQFKQRAEYDLYRGSGKKVSVDEAISVAKEAGKSGLVPMVTNISNMDSLDFICFCCGCCCLVLDPALRIGAVDKIVSPSRFLCKVDNDRCNGCEKCPMWCFFDAIKMEKISGYKEPRAVIDPDKCLGCGVCVPRCPEEGGMRLELVKPPGAIPETLFGPTSILHND
;
A
#
# COMPACT_ATOMS: atom_id res chain seq x y z
N MET A 1 22.94 -12.72 9.57
CA MET A 1 22.80 -12.33 11.00
C MET A 1 23.66 -13.26 11.82
N THR A 2 24.52 -12.73 12.68
CA THR A 2 25.36 -13.53 13.61
C THR A 2 24.62 -13.72 14.93
N ASP A 3 25.10 -14.66 15.79
CA ASP A 3 24.51 -14.86 17.12
C ASP A 3 24.67 -13.62 18.01
N GLU A 4 25.76 -12.89 17.87
CA GLU A 4 25.97 -11.61 18.57
C GLU A 4 24.95 -10.55 18.13
N GLU A 5 24.69 -10.45 16.82
CA GLU A 5 23.65 -9.54 16.31
C GLU A 5 22.26 -9.94 16.80
N ALA A 6 21.95 -11.24 16.84
CA ALA A 6 20.69 -11.72 17.37
C ALA A 6 20.52 -11.34 18.86
N GLY A 7 21.59 -11.52 19.65
CA GLY A 7 21.60 -11.07 21.04
C GLY A 7 21.35 -9.57 21.19
N PHE A 8 22.02 -8.76 20.37
CA PHE A 8 21.84 -7.31 20.37
C PHE A 8 20.39 -6.88 20.02
N LEU A 9 19.77 -7.55 19.03
CA LEU A 9 18.39 -7.28 18.64
C LEU A 9 17.39 -7.64 19.74
N LEU A 10 17.64 -8.70 20.51
CA LEU A 10 16.78 -9.12 21.62
C LEU A 10 16.83 -8.14 22.81
N ASP A 11 17.89 -7.38 22.95
CA ASP A 11 18.02 -6.34 23.98
C ASP A 11 17.28 -5.04 23.63
N LEU A 12 16.80 -4.90 22.39
CA LEU A 12 16.02 -3.72 22.00
C LEU A 12 14.53 -3.83 22.44
N PRO A 13 13.91 -2.73 22.90
CA PRO A 13 14.48 -1.38 23.01
C PRO A 13 15.31 -1.18 24.27
N ALA A 14 16.46 -0.51 24.14
CA ALA A 14 17.29 -0.10 25.27
C ALA A 14 17.98 1.23 24.96
N ALA A 15 18.44 1.94 26.01
CA ALA A 15 19.24 3.15 25.85
C ALA A 15 20.62 2.80 25.26
N ASN A 16 21.17 3.68 24.41
CA ASN A 16 22.49 3.48 23.80
C ASN A 16 23.61 3.31 24.87
N SER A 17 23.55 4.03 25.97
CA SER A 17 24.50 3.89 27.08
C SER A 17 24.45 2.50 27.74
N HIS A 18 23.27 1.90 27.85
CA HIS A 18 23.13 0.53 28.37
C HIS A 18 23.72 -0.50 27.40
N LEU A 19 23.43 -0.37 26.11
CA LEU A 19 23.98 -1.24 25.07
C LEU A 19 25.50 -1.08 24.97
N ALA A 20 26.02 0.14 25.05
CA ALA A 20 27.44 0.44 25.06
C ALA A 20 28.15 -0.31 26.21
N ALA A 21 27.62 -0.21 27.42
CA ALA A 21 28.17 -0.89 28.59
C ALA A 21 28.11 -2.43 28.46
N LYS A 22 26.97 -2.96 27.98
CA LYS A 22 26.75 -4.42 27.85
C LYS A 22 27.67 -5.06 26.80
N TYR A 23 27.87 -4.39 25.66
CA TYR A 23 28.62 -4.92 24.52
C TYR A 23 30.07 -4.41 24.43
N GLY A 24 30.54 -3.62 25.42
CA GLY A 24 31.90 -3.10 25.44
C GLY A 24 32.20 -2.11 24.31
N MET A 25 31.20 -1.34 23.88
CA MET A 25 31.25 -0.37 22.80
C MET A 25 31.14 1.06 23.36
N ASP A 26 31.50 2.07 22.58
CA ASP A 26 31.06 3.43 22.85
C ASP A 26 29.66 3.70 22.24
N GLU A 27 29.00 4.78 22.67
CA GLU A 27 27.63 5.08 22.20
C GLU A 27 27.58 5.36 20.69
N LYS A 28 28.64 5.90 20.10
CA LYS A 28 28.72 6.13 18.66
C LYS A 28 28.78 4.83 17.88
N ALA A 29 29.54 3.85 18.36
CA ALA A 29 29.60 2.53 17.77
C ALA A 29 28.23 1.79 17.89
N VAL A 30 27.48 2.01 18.98
CA VAL A 30 26.10 1.52 19.12
C VAL A 30 25.19 2.16 18.06
N GLU A 31 25.27 3.47 17.85
CA GLU A 31 24.48 4.16 16.80
C GLU A 31 24.81 3.66 15.39
N GLU A 32 26.10 3.47 15.09
CA GLU A 32 26.54 2.91 13.81
C GLU A 32 26.03 1.46 13.60
N LYS A 33 26.04 0.63 14.65
CA LYS A 33 25.50 -0.73 14.63
C LYS A 33 23.97 -0.72 14.42
N ILE A 34 23.25 0.15 15.11
CA ILE A 34 21.80 0.33 14.94
C ILE A 34 21.47 0.76 13.50
N LEU A 35 22.25 1.70 12.94
CA LEU A 35 22.06 2.16 11.57
C LEU A 35 22.32 1.05 10.56
N ASP A 36 23.39 0.25 10.74
CA ASP A 36 23.65 -0.90 9.86
C ASP A 36 22.49 -1.91 9.89
N LEU A 37 22.02 -2.28 11.09
CA LEU A 37 20.89 -3.17 11.27
C LEU A 37 19.61 -2.60 10.66
N ALA A 38 19.38 -1.27 10.78
CA ALA A 38 18.25 -0.60 10.17
C ALA A 38 18.33 -0.61 8.64
N ARG A 39 19.51 -0.41 8.06
CA ARG A 39 19.74 -0.51 6.60
C ARG A 39 19.41 -1.89 6.05
N ARG A 40 19.66 -2.94 6.84
CA ARG A 40 19.31 -4.33 6.50
C ARG A 40 17.84 -4.66 6.82
N GLY A 41 17.07 -3.75 7.39
CA GLY A 41 15.65 -3.93 7.74
C GLY A 41 15.42 -4.71 9.04
N LEU A 42 16.45 -4.94 9.84
CA LEU A 42 16.38 -5.71 11.09
C LEU A 42 16.03 -4.86 12.31
N VAL A 43 16.11 -3.53 12.22
CA VAL A 43 15.76 -2.60 13.29
C VAL A 43 14.86 -1.51 12.74
N VAL A 44 13.79 -1.21 13.46
CA VAL A 44 12.96 -0.01 13.23
C VAL A 44 13.40 1.06 14.23
N VAL A 45 13.75 2.24 13.72
CA VAL A 45 14.12 3.40 14.52
C VAL A 45 12.96 4.37 14.55
N SER A 46 12.53 4.76 15.73
CA SER A 46 11.48 5.74 15.97
C SER A 46 11.92 6.79 16.99
N ARG A 47 11.12 7.85 17.18
CA ARG A 47 11.38 8.85 18.23
C ARG A 47 11.34 8.26 19.64
N LYS A 48 10.73 7.10 19.84
CA LYS A 48 10.65 6.36 21.10
C LYS A 48 11.82 5.37 21.30
N GLY A 49 12.72 5.27 20.33
CA GLY A 49 13.87 4.38 20.35
C GLY A 49 13.89 3.37 19.22
N SER A 50 14.88 2.49 19.27
CA SER A 50 15.09 1.43 18.27
C SER A 50 14.48 0.12 18.77
N ARG A 51 13.81 -0.63 17.88
CA ARG A 51 13.20 -1.92 18.20
C ARG A 51 13.42 -2.96 17.10
N TYR A 52 13.47 -4.22 17.47
CA TYR A 52 13.40 -5.33 16.52
C TYR A 52 11.94 -5.55 16.10
N PRO A 53 11.63 -5.59 14.80
CA PRO A 53 10.28 -5.92 14.31
C PRO A 53 10.02 -7.41 14.53
N ARG A 54 9.08 -7.72 15.42
CA ARG A 54 8.76 -9.13 15.79
C ARG A 54 7.71 -9.74 14.87
N GLU A 55 6.90 -8.92 14.24
CA GLU A 55 5.84 -9.37 13.34
C GLU A 55 6.42 -9.70 11.95
N PRO A 56 6.15 -10.87 11.38
CA PRO A 56 6.69 -11.28 10.07
C PRO A 56 6.36 -10.27 8.95
N ALA A 57 5.16 -9.67 8.95
CA ALA A 57 4.77 -8.68 7.95
C ALA A 57 5.62 -7.41 8.03
N THR A 58 5.91 -6.92 9.24
CA THR A 58 6.77 -5.75 9.46
C THR A 58 8.22 -6.07 9.07
N LEU A 59 8.71 -7.26 9.40
CA LEU A 59 10.06 -7.71 9.03
C LEU A 59 10.19 -7.80 7.50
N HIS A 60 9.23 -8.45 6.83
CA HIS A 60 9.13 -8.50 5.36
C HIS A 60 9.18 -7.09 4.73
N ASP A 61 8.32 -6.18 5.21
CA ASP A 61 8.28 -4.80 4.68
C ASP A 61 9.63 -4.11 4.82
N ASN A 62 10.27 -4.20 5.99
CA ASN A 62 11.53 -3.54 6.26
C ASN A 62 12.69 -4.12 5.44
N ILE A 63 12.83 -5.44 5.35
CA ILE A 63 13.93 -6.08 4.60
C ILE A 63 13.77 -5.80 3.09
N LEU A 64 12.60 -6.04 2.53
CA LEU A 64 12.38 -5.94 1.08
C LEU A 64 12.21 -4.50 0.58
N ALA A 65 11.95 -3.54 1.48
CA ALA A 65 12.01 -2.11 1.15
C ALA A 65 13.44 -1.53 1.28
N SER A 66 14.40 -2.26 1.83
CA SER A 66 15.79 -1.82 1.94
C SER A 66 16.42 -1.53 0.58
N ALA A 67 17.48 -0.74 0.55
CA ALA A 67 18.26 -0.56 -0.67
C ALA A 67 18.83 -1.91 -1.14
N ARG A 68 18.86 -2.13 -2.46
CA ARG A 68 19.12 -3.45 -3.06
C ARG A 68 20.39 -4.12 -2.56
N GLN A 69 21.46 -3.37 -2.28
CA GLN A 69 22.72 -3.90 -1.76
C GLN A 69 22.62 -4.52 -0.37
N PHE A 70 21.55 -4.22 0.38
CA PHE A 70 21.31 -4.75 1.72
C PHE A 70 20.32 -5.93 1.74
N ILE A 71 19.65 -6.20 0.62
CA ILE A 71 18.73 -7.33 0.51
C ILE A 71 19.55 -8.58 0.18
N PRO A 72 19.51 -9.64 1.01
CA PRO A 72 20.17 -10.90 0.69
C PRO A 72 19.76 -11.45 -0.69
N PRO A 73 20.67 -12.04 -1.47
CA PRO A 73 20.42 -12.44 -2.86
C PRO A 73 19.18 -13.33 -3.06
N ASP A 74 18.94 -14.25 -2.14
CA ASP A 74 17.84 -15.24 -2.24
C ASP A 74 16.64 -14.89 -1.32
N MET A 75 16.58 -13.68 -0.81
CA MET A 75 15.52 -13.29 0.15
C MET A 75 14.11 -13.37 -0.47
N ASP A 76 13.98 -13.08 -1.76
CA ASP A 76 12.73 -13.24 -2.49
C ASP A 76 12.25 -14.70 -2.52
N LYS A 77 13.16 -15.66 -2.69
CA LYS A 77 12.81 -17.10 -2.65
C LYS A 77 12.35 -17.51 -1.26
N VAL A 78 13.09 -17.11 -0.21
CA VAL A 78 12.72 -17.40 1.19
C VAL A 78 11.34 -16.85 1.52
N TRP A 79 11.04 -15.61 1.10
CA TRP A 79 9.72 -15.01 1.33
C TRP A 79 8.63 -15.69 0.52
N MET A 80 8.89 -16.11 -0.71
CA MET A 80 7.91 -16.80 -1.53
C MET A 80 7.62 -18.21 -1.02
N GLU A 81 8.63 -18.94 -0.52
CA GLU A 81 8.46 -20.22 0.15
C GLU A 81 7.55 -20.06 1.39
N LEU A 82 7.87 -19.13 2.28
CA LEU A 82 7.02 -18.82 3.44
C LEU A 82 5.59 -18.43 3.01
N TYR A 83 5.47 -17.60 2.01
CA TYR A 83 4.19 -17.02 1.57
C TYR A 83 3.29 -18.05 0.89
N GLU A 84 3.84 -18.86 -0.01
CA GLU A 84 3.07 -19.81 -0.83
C GLU A 84 3.04 -21.20 -0.20
N ASP A 85 4.20 -21.76 0.16
CA ASP A 85 4.34 -23.16 0.54
C ASP A 85 3.96 -23.38 2.00
N GLU A 86 4.36 -22.47 2.90
CA GLU A 86 4.03 -22.53 4.33
C GLU A 86 2.65 -21.90 4.66
N GLY A 87 1.93 -21.39 3.66
CA GLY A 87 0.56 -20.91 3.81
C GLY A 87 0.39 -19.54 4.47
N TRP A 88 1.47 -18.76 4.62
CA TRP A 88 1.43 -17.45 5.26
C TRP A 88 0.49 -16.46 4.56
N ALA A 89 0.30 -16.58 3.25
CA ALA A 89 -0.69 -15.79 2.51
C ALA A 89 -2.09 -15.93 3.10
N LEU A 90 -2.51 -17.15 3.43
CA LEU A 90 -3.84 -17.42 4.00
C LEU A 90 -3.93 -16.94 5.45
N GLU A 91 -2.85 -17.06 6.23
CA GLU A 91 -2.79 -16.52 7.59
C GLU A 91 -2.94 -15.00 7.61
N ILE A 92 -2.23 -14.27 6.72
CA ILE A 92 -2.39 -12.82 6.56
C ILE A 92 -3.83 -12.49 6.19
N GLY A 93 -4.40 -13.15 5.18
CA GLY A 93 -5.76 -12.92 4.73
C GLY A 93 -6.78 -13.10 5.84
N ASN A 94 -6.72 -14.22 6.54
CA ASN A 94 -7.63 -14.53 7.66
C ASN A 94 -7.44 -13.57 8.84
N GLY A 95 -6.19 -13.22 9.16
CA GLY A 95 -5.88 -12.24 10.21
C GLY A 95 -6.46 -10.86 9.91
N LEU A 96 -6.26 -10.37 8.69
CA LEU A 96 -6.82 -9.08 8.25
C LEU A 96 -8.35 -9.09 8.18
N ALA A 97 -8.96 -10.18 7.70
CA ALA A 97 -10.42 -10.32 7.65
C ALA A 97 -11.08 -10.45 9.03
N GLY A 98 -10.31 -10.84 10.05
CA GLY A 98 -10.73 -10.91 11.45
C GLY A 98 -10.68 -9.56 12.20
N LEU A 99 -10.16 -8.49 11.60
CA LEU A 99 -10.16 -7.17 12.20
C LEU A 99 -11.59 -6.61 12.33
N PRO A 100 -11.86 -5.76 13.32
CA PRO A 100 -13.18 -5.16 13.53
C PRO A 100 -13.69 -4.32 12.34
N SER A 101 -12.77 -3.79 11.55
CA SER A 101 -13.06 -3.09 10.29
C SER A 101 -11.84 -3.17 9.36
N PRO A 102 -12.01 -2.95 8.04
CA PRO A 102 -10.89 -2.88 7.12
C PRO A 102 -9.85 -1.84 7.54
N ALA A 103 -8.58 -2.26 7.63
CA ALA A 103 -7.48 -1.37 8.01
C ALA A 103 -7.07 -0.39 6.90
N LEU A 104 -7.27 -0.78 5.65
CA LEU A 104 -6.93 -0.01 4.46
C LEU A 104 -8.18 0.29 3.63
N ARG A 105 -8.11 1.34 2.84
CA ARG A 105 -9.12 1.66 1.82
C ARG A 105 -8.48 2.02 0.50
N LEU A 106 -9.22 1.80 -0.56
CA LEU A 106 -8.89 2.35 -1.86
C LEU A 106 -9.28 3.82 -1.95
N ILE A 107 -8.49 4.58 -2.67
CA ILE A 107 -8.84 5.91 -3.17
C ILE A 107 -8.81 5.89 -4.70
N PRO A 108 -9.61 6.72 -5.38
CA PRO A 108 -9.61 6.74 -6.85
C PRO A 108 -8.28 7.24 -7.41
N ILE A 109 -7.85 6.69 -8.55
CA ILE A 109 -6.73 7.29 -9.27
C ILE A 109 -7.12 8.67 -9.81
N GLN A 110 -6.21 9.63 -9.78
CA GLN A 110 -6.50 11.02 -10.13
C GLN A 110 -7.09 11.18 -11.54
N SER A 111 -6.64 10.39 -12.51
CA SER A 111 -7.10 10.45 -13.90
C SER A 111 -8.51 9.90 -14.14
N SER A 112 -9.16 9.36 -13.11
CA SER A 112 -10.54 8.85 -13.19
C SER A 112 -11.57 9.82 -12.62
N LEU A 113 -11.12 10.91 -12.00
CA LEU A 113 -11.96 11.92 -11.37
C LEU A 113 -12.28 13.05 -12.37
N LEU A 114 -13.52 13.51 -12.36
CA LEU A 114 -13.94 14.66 -13.16
C LEU A 114 -13.64 15.98 -12.42
N PRO A 115 -13.40 17.09 -13.13
CA PRO A 115 -13.03 18.36 -12.52
C PRO A 115 -14.10 18.96 -11.58
N ASP A 116 -15.37 18.68 -11.84
CA ASP A 116 -16.55 19.17 -11.10
C ASP A 116 -17.07 18.17 -10.06
N GLN A 117 -16.38 17.03 -9.90
CA GLN A 117 -16.79 15.98 -8.99
C GLN A 117 -16.42 16.32 -7.54
N GLU A 118 -17.35 16.09 -6.60
CA GLU A 118 -17.05 16.21 -5.18
C GLU A 118 -16.04 15.14 -4.73
N VAL A 119 -14.83 15.58 -4.46
CA VAL A 119 -13.73 14.74 -3.93
C VAL A 119 -13.22 15.35 -2.63
N LEU A 120 -13.28 14.61 -1.55
CA LEU A 120 -12.80 15.10 -0.26
C LEU A 120 -11.27 15.00 -0.18
N ALA A 121 -10.64 15.85 0.63
CA ALA A 121 -9.18 15.95 0.69
C ALA A 121 -8.51 14.59 0.95
N TYR A 122 -9.06 13.78 1.85
CA TYR A 122 -8.55 12.45 2.18
C TYR A 122 -8.81 11.37 1.11
N GLU A 123 -9.53 11.69 0.03
CA GLU A 123 -9.77 10.83 -1.14
C GLU A 123 -8.94 11.27 -2.35
N SER A 124 -8.31 12.43 -2.29
CA SER A 124 -7.48 12.98 -3.34
C SER A 124 -6.01 12.66 -3.09
N ILE A 125 -5.40 11.88 -3.97
CA ILE A 125 -3.95 11.63 -3.94
C ILE A 125 -3.16 12.94 -3.87
N VAL A 126 -3.56 13.93 -4.67
CA VAL A 126 -2.88 15.23 -4.75
C VAL A 126 -2.99 16.00 -3.43
N GLU A 127 -4.17 16.03 -2.81
CA GLU A 127 -4.35 16.74 -1.54
C GLU A 127 -3.63 16.02 -0.38
N ILE A 128 -3.60 14.69 -0.36
CA ILE A 128 -2.81 13.93 0.63
C ILE A 128 -1.32 14.24 0.48
N ILE A 129 -0.79 14.26 -0.75
CA ILE A 129 0.62 14.61 -1.02
C ILE A 129 0.91 16.05 -0.56
N LYS A 130 0.07 17.01 -0.91
CA LYS A 130 0.23 18.43 -0.51
C LYS A 130 0.17 18.64 1.00
N ALA A 131 -0.73 17.93 1.70
CA ALA A 131 -0.82 17.99 3.16
C ALA A 131 0.45 17.48 3.86
N ASN A 132 1.21 16.61 3.20
CA ASN A 132 2.45 16.05 3.71
C ASN A 132 3.72 16.62 3.02
N LYS A 133 3.64 17.83 2.47
CA LYS A 133 4.70 18.48 1.67
C LYS A 133 6.05 18.64 2.38
N ASP A 134 6.06 18.67 3.71
CA ASP A 134 7.28 18.95 4.49
C ASP A 134 8.31 17.81 4.36
N LEU A 135 7.83 16.56 4.29
CA LEU A 135 8.69 15.41 4.11
C LEU A 135 7.97 14.27 3.39
N ILE A 136 8.44 13.99 2.18
CA ILE A 136 7.96 12.89 1.33
C ILE A 136 9.15 12.03 0.96
N SER A 137 9.06 10.73 1.16
CA SER A 137 9.98 9.76 0.58
C SER A 137 9.25 8.80 -0.37
N VAL A 138 9.95 8.37 -1.42
CA VAL A 138 9.52 7.30 -2.32
C VAL A 138 10.53 6.17 -2.21
N ARG A 139 10.03 4.96 -2.01
CA ARG A 139 10.82 3.74 -1.88
C ARG A 139 10.30 2.61 -2.75
N ASN A 140 11.08 1.55 -2.84
CA ASN A 140 10.63 0.31 -3.47
C ASN A 140 9.41 -0.29 -2.73
N CYS A 141 8.45 -0.77 -3.50
CA CYS A 141 7.35 -1.58 -2.99
C CYS A 141 7.90 -2.94 -2.51
N CYS A 142 7.92 -3.17 -1.20
CA CYS A 142 8.40 -4.43 -0.59
C CYS A 142 7.68 -5.65 -1.17
N CYS A 143 6.37 -5.59 -1.30
CA CYS A 143 5.55 -6.68 -1.83
C CYS A 143 5.97 -7.08 -3.26
N ARG A 144 6.16 -6.11 -4.18
CA ARG A 144 6.61 -6.43 -5.56
C ARG A 144 8.07 -6.84 -5.62
N THR A 145 8.91 -6.26 -4.78
CA THR A 145 10.33 -6.64 -4.68
C THR A 145 10.48 -8.09 -4.23
N GLY A 146 9.65 -8.54 -3.30
CA GLY A 146 9.63 -9.93 -2.82
C GLY A 146 8.96 -10.89 -3.80
N ALA A 147 7.72 -10.60 -4.21
CA ALA A 147 6.91 -11.54 -4.99
C ALA A 147 7.34 -11.67 -6.46
N LYS A 148 7.80 -10.58 -7.09
CA LYS A 148 8.27 -10.54 -8.50
C LYS A 148 7.30 -11.17 -9.51
N LYS A 149 5.98 -11.09 -9.26
CA LYS A 149 4.94 -11.73 -10.11
C LYS A 149 4.47 -10.84 -11.26
N CYS A 150 4.96 -9.61 -11.38
CA CYS A 150 4.61 -8.67 -12.44
C CYS A 150 5.69 -7.64 -12.69
N ASP A 151 5.62 -6.98 -13.87
CA ASP A 151 6.57 -5.96 -14.30
C ASP A 151 6.13 -4.53 -13.98
N HIS A 152 5.18 -4.34 -13.06
CA HIS A 152 4.79 -3.02 -12.62
C HIS A 152 5.94 -2.28 -11.90
N PRO A 153 6.00 -0.93 -11.96
CA PRO A 153 7.07 -0.17 -11.32
C PRO A 153 7.12 -0.44 -9.82
N THR A 154 8.33 -0.57 -9.27
CA THR A 154 8.56 -0.82 -7.84
C THR A 154 8.75 0.46 -7.03
N GLU A 155 9.41 1.51 -7.57
CA GLU A 155 9.64 2.79 -6.89
C GLU A 155 8.35 3.65 -6.88
N VAL A 156 7.34 3.23 -6.13
CA VAL A 156 6.02 3.88 -6.07
C VAL A 156 5.42 3.95 -4.67
N CYS A 157 6.08 3.34 -3.67
CA CYS A 157 5.58 3.37 -2.30
C CYS A 157 5.95 4.72 -1.67
N MET A 158 4.96 5.58 -1.39
CA MET A 158 5.16 6.88 -0.78
C MET A 158 5.00 6.80 0.73
N GLN A 159 5.94 7.40 1.43
CA GLN A 159 5.92 7.51 2.89
C GLN A 159 6.00 8.98 3.28
N PHE A 160 5.33 9.32 4.38
CA PHE A 160 5.27 10.68 4.91
C PHE A 160 5.72 10.69 6.37
N LYS A 161 6.01 11.88 6.90
CA LYS A 161 6.28 12.11 8.32
C LYS A 161 7.38 11.16 8.86
N GLN A 162 7.12 10.51 9.99
CA GLN A 162 8.07 9.61 10.64
C GLN A 162 8.46 8.41 9.77
N ARG A 163 7.57 7.90 8.91
CA ARG A 163 7.91 6.83 7.97
C ARG A 163 8.93 7.31 6.93
N ALA A 164 8.77 8.53 6.44
CA ALA A 164 9.75 9.14 5.53
C ALA A 164 11.08 9.45 6.24
N GLU A 165 11.04 9.94 7.50
CA GLU A 165 12.26 10.11 8.32
C GLU A 165 13.04 8.79 8.42
N TYR A 166 12.35 7.69 8.72
CA TYR A 166 12.97 6.37 8.84
C TYR A 166 13.54 5.85 7.51
N ASP A 167 12.81 6.01 6.40
CA ASP A 167 13.30 5.61 5.08
C ASP A 167 14.59 6.36 4.70
N LEU A 168 14.64 7.67 4.95
CA LEU A 168 15.81 8.50 4.68
C LEU A 168 16.98 8.17 5.61
N TYR A 169 16.69 7.94 6.90
CA TYR A 169 17.70 7.56 7.90
C TYR A 169 18.46 6.29 7.48
N ARG A 170 17.74 5.27 7.01
CA ARG A 170 18.34 4.00 6.60
C ARG A 170 18.73 3.92 5.12
N GLY A 171 18.43 4.95 4.33
CA GLY A 171 18.74 5.02 2.90
C GLY A 171 17.90 4.08 2.03
N SER A 172 16.69 3.71 2.46
CA SER A 172 15.77 2.85 1.69
C SER A 172 14.85 3.63 0.76
N GLY A 173 14.71 4.95 0.96
CA GLY A 173 13.89 5.83 0.15
C GLY A 173 14.65 7.05 -0.36
N LYS A 174 14.06 7.74 -1.31
CA LYS A 174 14.53 9.02 -1.86
C LYS A 174 13.60 10.12 -1.41
N LYS A 175 14.13 11.23 -0.91
CA LYS A 175 13.35 12.45 -0.68
C LYS A 175 12.92 13.01 -2.04
N VAL A 176 11.64 13.34 -2.15
CA VAL A 176 11.05 13.90 -3.37
C VAL A 176 10.25 15.17 -3.07
N SER A 177 10.12 16.03 -4.05
CA SER A 177 9.21 17.19 -4.02
C SER A 177 7.74 16.77 -4.20
N VAL A 178 6.82 17.68 -3.95
CA VAL A 178 5.37 17.48 -4.20
C VAL A 178 5.11 17.12 -5.66
N ASP A 179 5.75 17.82 -6.60
CA ASP A 179 5.54 17.61 -8.04
C ASP A 179 6.08 16.25 -8.51
N GLU A 180 7.25 15.83 -8.00
CA GLU A 180 7.79 14.50 -8.25
C GLU A 180 6.88 13.40 -7.68
N ALA A 181 6.38 13.58 -6.45
CA ALA A 181 5.43 12.63 -5.85
C ALA A 181 4.13 12.51 -6.67
N ILE A 182 3.57 13.62 -7.14
CA ILE A 182 2.40 13.62 -8.03
C ILE A 182 2.72 12.91 -9.35
N SER A 183 3.93 13.11 -9.91
CA SER A 183 4.35 12.41 -11.12
C SER A 183 4.44 10.90 -10.91
N VAL A 184 5.02 10.44 -9.80
CA VAL A 184 5.07 9.02 -9.43
C VAL A 184 3.66 8.44 -9.31
N ALA A 185 2.73 9.16 -8.66
CA ALA A 185 1.34 8.72 -8.54
C ALA A 185 0.63 8.58 -9.89
N LYS A 186 0.87 9.51 -10.82
CA LYS A 186 0.32 9.45 -12.18
C LYS A 186 0.84 8.23 -12.94
N GLU A 187 2.14 7.98 -12.91
CA GLU A 187 2.75 6.83 -13.59
C GLU A 187 2.29 5.50 -12.97
N ALA A 188 2.18 5.42 -11.65
CA ALA A 188 1.61 4.27 -10.97
C ALA A 188 0.16 4.00 -11.43
N GLY A 189 -0.68 5.03 -11.49
CA GLY A 189 -2.05 4.93 -12.01
C GLY A 189 -2.09 4.49 -13.48
N LYS A 190 -1.24 5.05 -14.34
CA LYS A 190 -1.10 4.63 -15.75
C LYS A 190 -0.67 3.17 -15.88
N SER A 191 0.13 2.67 -14.96
CA SER A 191 0.55 1.26 -14.94
C SER A 191 -0.55 0.30 -14.45
N GLY A 192 -1.70 0.79 -13.98
CA GLY A 192 -2.79 -0.06 -13.49
C GLY A 192 -2.77 -0.32 -12.00
N LEU A 193 -1.86 0.30 -11.27
CA LEU A 193 -1.80 0.13 -9.83
C LEU A 193 -2.92 0.88 -9.13
N VAL A 194 -3.46 0.27 -8.07
CA VAL A 194 -4.54 0.86 -7.27
C VAL A 194 -3.96 1.54 -6.03
N PRO A 195 -4.30 2.82 -5.78
CA PRO A 195 -3.82 3.52 -4.61
C PRO A 195 -4.59 3.10 -3.36
N MET A 196 -3.85 2.83 -2.29
CA MET A 196 -4.38 2.50 -0.96
C MET A 196 -3.76 3.38 0.12
N VAL A 197 -4.57 3.73 1.10
CA VAL A 197 -4.20 4.46 2.32
C VAL A 197 -4.83 3.80 3.53
N THR A 198 -4.45 4.21 4.73
CA THR A 198 -5.16 3.83 5.97
C THR A 198 -6.64 4.20 5.85
N ASN A 199 -7.53 3.34 6.37
CA ASN A 199 -8.98 3.55 6.29
C ASN A 199 -9.46 4.58 7.32
N ILE A 200 -9.05 5.82 7.17
CA ILE A 200 -9.39 6.96 8.02
C ILE A 200 -9.60 8.22 7.19
N SER A 201 -10.40 9.16 7.70
CA SER A 201 -10.61 10.50 7.12
C SER A 201 -9.69 11.57 7.71
N ASN A 202 -9.05 11.31 8.86
CA ASN A 202 -8.11 12.24 9.48
C ASN A 202 -6.82 12.35 8.65
N MET A 203 -6.64 13.49 7.97
CA MET A 203 -5.49 13.79 7.13
C MET A 203 -4.16 13.77 7.89
N ASP A 204 -4.18 14.19 9.16
CA ASP A 204 -2.96 14.23 9.98
C ASP A 204 -2.44 12.85 10.35
N SER A 205 -3.26 11.83 10.25
CA SER A 205 -2.88 10.44 10.50
C SER A 205 -2.57 9.65 9.24
N LEU A 206 -2.73 10.24 8.05
CA LEU A 206 -2.30 9.62 6.79
C LEU A 206 -0.78 9.78 6.63
N ASP A 207 -0.06 8.68 6.70
CA ASP A 207 1.41 8.64 6.71
C ASP A 207 2.03 7.85 5.55
N PHE A 208 1.20 7.29 4.65
CA PHE A 208 1.64 6.64 3.42
C PHE A 208 0.57 6.62 2.32
N ILE A 209 1.02 6.43 1.08
CA ILE A 209 0.20 5.97 -0.06
C ILE A 209 0.90 4.78 -0.69
N CYS A 210 0.24 3.62 -0.69
CA CYS A 210 0.66 2.45 -1.46
C CYS A 210 0.04 2.48 -2.86
N PHE A 211 0.77 1.95 -3.86
CA PHE A 211 0.24 1.68 -5.21
C PHE A 211 0.37 0.19 -5.48
N CYS A 212 -0.73 -0.52 -5.42
CA CYS A 212 -0.78 -1.96 -5.29
C CYS A 212 -1.29 -2.68 -6.54
N CYS A 213 -0.92 -3.92 -6.70
CA CYS A 213 -1.44 -4.85 -7.71
C CYS A 213 -2.06 -6.07 -7.00
N GLY A 214 -2.98 -6.75 -7.67
CA GLY A 214 -3.65 -7.93 -7.10
C GLY A 214 -2.76 -9.17 -6.98
N CYS A 215 -1.58 -9.20 -7.64
CA CYS A 215 -0.73 -10.39 -7.71
C CYS A 215 0.45 -10.43 -6.75
N CYS A 216 0.88 -9.26 -6.21
CA CYS A 216 2.06 -9.17 -5.34
C CYS A 216 1.76 -8.60 -3.96
N CYS A 217 0.68 -7.83 -3.81
CA CYS A 217 0.42 -7.07 -2.60
C CYS A 217 0.06 -7.99 -1.43
N LEU A 218 0.77 -7.87 -0.30
CA LEU A 218 0.49 -8.64 0.93
C LEU A 218 -0.91 -8.40 1.54
N VAL A 219 -1.66 -7.44 1.01
CA VAL A 219 -3.04 -7.15 1.43
C VAL A 219 -4.03 -7.63 0.37
N LEU A 220 -3.82 -7.25 -0.90
CA LEU A 220 -4.79 -7.55 -1.97
C LEU A 220 -4.73 -9.02 -2.42
N ASP A 221 -3.54 -9.62 -2.58
CA ASP A 221 -3.43 -11.00 -3.01
C ASP A 221 -4.08 -11.98 -2.01
N PRO A 222 -3.80 -11.92 -0.69
CA PRO A 222 -4.51 -12.74 0.29
C PRO A 222 -6.02 -12.48 0.31
N ALA A 223 -6.44 -11.22 0.23
CA ALA A 223 -7.85 -10.85 0.22
C ALA A 223 -8.61 -11.47 -0.97
N LEU A 224 -7.99 -11.47 -2.14
CA LEU A 224 -8.52 -12.07 -3.37
C LEU A 224 -8.56 -13.60 -3.25
N ARG A 225 -7.52 -14.24 -2.71
CA ARG A 225 -7.42 -15.69 -2.54
C ARG A 225 -8.52 -16.26 -1.63
N ILE A 226 -8.79 -15.58 -0.51
CA ILE A 226 -9.82 -16.03 0.43
C ILE A 226 -11.23 -15.49 0.11
N GLY A 227 -11.37 -14.66 -0.93
CA GLY A 227 -12.67 -14.08 -1.34
C GLY A 227 -13.26 -13.10 -0.33
N ALA A 228 -12.42 -12.41 0.48
CA ALA A 228 -12.86 -11.53 1.57
C ALA A 228 -12.33 -10.08 1.37
N VAL A 229 -12.32 -9.60 0.15
CA VAL A 229 -11.78 -8.27 -0.19
C VAL A 229 -12.51 -7.16 0.55
N ASP A 230 -13.82 -7.23 0.67
CA ASP A 230 -14.68 -6.28 1.35
C ASP A 230 -14.43 -6.18 2.86
N LYS A 231 -13.92 -7.25 3.47
CA LYS A 231 -13.54 -7.31 4.90
C LYS A 231 -12.15 -6.76 5.17
N ILE A 232 -11.27 -6.77 4.17
CA ILE A 232 -9.86 -6.42 4.31
C ILE A 232 -9.58 -5.00 3.81
N VAL A 233 -10.22 -4.62 2.69
CA VAL A 233 -10.02 -3.32 2.04
C VAL A 233 -11.36 -2.62 1.85
N SER A 234 -11.52 -1.47 2.47
CA SER A 234 -12.71 -0.64 2.29
C SER A 234 -12.74 -0.02 0.89
N PRO A 235 -13.89 -0.02 0.20
CA PRO A 235 -14.02 0.68 -1.06
C PRO A 235 -13.93 2.21 -0.87
N SER A 236 -13.62 2.91 -1.95
CA SER A 236 -13.80 4.35 -2.02
C SER A 236 -15.29 4.73 -1.95
N ARG A 237 -15.60 6.03 -1.90
CA ARG A 237 -17.01 6.49 -1.96
C ARG A 237 -17.61 6.41 -3.38
N PHE A 238 -16.82 5.99 -4.35
CA PHE A 238 -17.20 5.98 -5.76
C PHE A 238 -17.51 4.58 -6.26
N LEU A 239 -18.30 4.50 -7.34
CA LEU A 239 -18.60 3.30 -8.09
C LEU A 239 -18.38 3.57 -9.58
N CYS A 240 -17.79 2.63 -10.29
CA CYS A 240 -17.66 2.73 -11.74
C CYS A 240 -19.02 2.53 -12.40
N LYS A 241 -19.35 3.36 -13.38
CA LYS A 241 -20.53 3.25 -14.24
C LYS A 241 -20.12 3.20 -15.70
N VAL A 242 -20.88 2.43 -16.47
CA VAL A 242 -20.71 2.29 -17.93
C VAL A 242 -21.86 3.02 -18.64
N ASP A 243 -21.52 3.80 -19.63
CA ASP A 243 -22.47 4.32 -20.61
C ASP A 243 -22.61 3.29 -21.73
N ASN A 244 -23.74 2.57 -21.76
CA ASN A 244 -23.99 1.49 -22.72
C ASN A 244 -24.06 2.00 -24.17
N ASP A 245 -24.47 3.25 -24.40
CA ASP A 245 -24.55 3.82 -25.74
C ASP A 245 -23.15 4.15 -26.30
N ARG A 246 -22.22 4.46 -25.42
CA ARG A 246 -20.81 4.73 -25.77
C ARG A 246 -19.93 3.49 -25.75
N CYS A 247 -20.28 2.47 -24.96
CA CYS A 247 -19.52 1.23 -24.89
C CYS A 247 -19.54 0.50 -26.23
N ASN A 248 -18.41 0.29 -26.86
CA ASN A 248 -18.28 -0.41 -28.14
C ASN A 248 -18.04 -1.94 -28.02
N GLY A 249 -18.03 -2.48 -26.80
CA GLY A 249 -17.82 -3.91 -26.57
C GLY A 249 -16.40 -4.41 -26.76
N CYS A 250 -15.38 -3.56 -26.65
CA CYS A 250 -13.97 -3.89 -26.94
C CYS A 250 -13.28 -4.84 -25.95
N GLU A 251 -13.95 -5.24 -24.88
CA GLU A 251 -13.49 -6.23 -23.87
C GLU A 251 -12.17 -5.88 -23.12
N LYS A 252 -11.71 -4.62 -23.20
CA LYS A 252 -10.43 -4.22 -22.57
C LYS A 252 -10.56 -4.00 -21.05
N CYS A 253 -11.68 -3.51 -20.56
CA CYS A 253 -11.84 -3.10 -19.17
C CYS A 253 -11.79 -4.26 -18.15
N PRO A 254 -12.28 -5.50 -18.42
CA PRO A 254 -12.15 -6.61 -17.47
C PRO A 254 -10.70 -6.92 -17.09
N MET A 255 -9.75 -6.83 -18.04
CA MET A 255 -8.33 -7.13 -17.81
C MET A 255 -7.65 -6.18 -16.80
N TRP A 256 -8.23 -5.01 -16.57
CA TRP A 256 -7.71 -4.00 -15.63
C TRP A 256 -8.36 -4.08 -14.26
N CYS A 257 -9.37 -4.95 -14.08
CA CYS A 257 -10.08 -5.06 -12.82
C CYS A 257 -9.54 -6.23 -11.98
N PHE A 258 -8.72 -5.95 -10.97
CA PHE A 258 -8.22 -6.97 -10.05
C PHE A 258 -9.32 -7.62 -9.19
N PHE A 259 -10.48 -6.99 -9.13
CA PHE A 259 -11.60 -7.42 -8.26
C PHE A 259 -12.65 -8.24 -8.98
N ASP A 260 -12.44 -8.57 -10.26
CA ASP A 260 -13.42 -9.27 -11.11
C ASP A 260 -14.83 -8.62 -11.07
N ALA A 261 -14.85 -7.28 -11.00
CA ALA A 261 -16.07 -6.50 -10.94
C ALA A 261 -16.65 -6.12 -12.31
N ILE A 262 -15.98 -6.47 -13.41
CA ILE A 262 -16.41 -6.10 -14.77
C ILE A 262 -16.60 -7.36 -15.60
N LYS A 263 -17.82 -7.53 -16.11
CA LYS A 263 -18.17 -8.61 -17.05
C LYS A 263 -18.69 -8.05 -18.34
N MET A 264 -18.49 -8.79 -19.42
CA MET A 264 -19.09 -8.47 -20.73
C MET A 264 -20.38 -9.27 -20.89
N GLU A 265 -21.49 -8.58 -21.05
CA GLU A 265 -22.82 -9.21 -21.15
C GLU A 265 -23.55 -8.73 -22.39
N LYS A 266 -24.36 -9.63 -22.97
CA LYS A 266 -25.30 -9.28 -24.04
C LYS A 266 -26.48 -8.54 -23.45
N ILE A 267 -26.63 -7.27 -23.83
CA ILE A 267 -27.73 -6.40 -23.40
C ILE A 267 -28.69 -6.24 -24.58
N SER A 268 -29.99 -6.36 -24.33
CA SER A 268 -31.02 -6.16 -25.35
C SER A 268 -30.90 -4.78 -25.98
N GLY A 269 -31.00 -4.71 -27.31
CA GLY A 269 -30.86 -3.46 -28.08
C GLY A 269 -29.44 -3.17 -28.58
N TYR A 270 -28.43 -3.94 -28.16
CA TYR A 270 -27.05 -3.77 -28.63
C TYR A 270 -26.56 -5.02 -29.37
N LYS A 271 -25.83 -4.82 -30.47
CA LYS A 271 -25.25 -5.88 -31.27
C LYS A 271 -24.07 -6.56 -30.55
N GLU A 272 -23.18 -5.74 -30.01
CA GLU A 272 -21.99 -6.20 -29.31
C GLU A 272 -22.24 -6.26 -27.80
N PRO A 273 -21.53 -7.11 -27.02
CA PRO A 273 -21.66 -7.15 -25.57
C PRO A 273 -21.27 -5.81 -24.95
N ARG A 274 -21.80 -5.52 -23.78
CA ARG A 274 -21.51 -4.31 -22.99
C ARG A 274 -20.84 -4.67 -21.69
N ALA A 275 -19.97 -3.80 -21.23
CA ALA A 275 -19.38 -3.94 -19.91
C ALA A 275 -20.46 -3.70 -18.83
N VAL A 276 -20.58 -4.63 -17.90
CA VAL A 276 -21.48 -4.55 -16.74
C VAL A 276 -20.64 -4.57 -15.49
N ILE A 277 -20.91 -3.63 -14.59
CA ILE A 277 -20.21 -3.51 -13.32
C ILE A 277 -20.99 -4.21 -12.23
N ASP A 278 -20.36 -5.15 -11.55
CA ASP A 278 -20.85 -5.74 -10.31
C ASP A 278 -20.60 -4.75 -9.16
N PRO A 279 -21.65 -4.13 -8.59
CA PRO A 279 -21.49 -3.11 -7.56
C PRO A 279 -20.96 -3.66 -6.24
N ASP A 280 -21.14 -4.94 -5.96
CA ASP A 280 -20.68 -5.59 -4.73
C ASP A 280 -19.17 -5.88 -4.77
N LYS A 281 -18.61 -6.01 -5.97
CA LYS A 281 -17.19 -6.23 -6.21
C LYS A 281 -16.41 -4.96 -6.53
N CYS A 282 -17.07 -3.92 -7.03
CA CYS A 282 -16.40 -2.69 -7.45
C CYS A 282 -15.98 -1.84 -6.26
N LEU A 283 -14.68 -1.70 -6.05
CA LEU A 283 -14.12 -0.88 -4.97
C LEU A 283 -13.90 0.60 -5.34
N GLY A 284 -14.32 1.04 -6.53
CA GLY A 284 -14.25 2.44 -6.94
C GLY A 284 -12.84 3.01 -7.09
N CYS A 285 -11.86 2.19 -7.45
CA CYS A 285 -10.46 2.63 -7.66
C CYS A 285 -10.26 3.45 -8.95
N GLY A 286 -11.16 3.33 -9.92
CA GLY A 286 -11.16 4.09 -11.17
C GLY A 286 -10.12 3.65 -12.20
N VAL A 287 -9.34 2.59 -11.96
CA VAL A 287 -8.28 2.13 -12.88
C VAL A 287 -8.81 1.82 -14.28
N CYS A 288 -10.02 1.33 -14.43
CA CYS A 288 -10.66 1.03 -15.71
C CYS A 288 -11.07 2.28 -16.52
N VAL A 289 -11.35 3.40 -15.86
CA VAL A 289 -11.90 4.62 -16.50
C VAL A 289 -10.98 5.19 -17.60
N PRO A 290 -9.71 5.55 -17.35
CA PRO A 290 -8.85 6.12 -18.38
C PRO A 290 -8.38 5.08 -19.42
N ARG A 291 -8.79 3.82 -19.28
CA ARG A 291 -8.47 2.74 -20.21
C ARG A 291 -9.59 2.39 -21.16
N CYS A 292 -10.77 2.98 -20.94
CA CYS A 292 -11.84 2.92 -21.90
C CYS A 292 -11.44 3.75 -23.13
N PRO A 293 -11.44 3.15 -24.35
CA PRO A 293 -11.10 3.89 -25.55
C PRO A 293 -12.20 4.88 -25.97
N GLU A 294 -13.40 4.70 -25.46
CA GLU A 294 -14.53 5.59 -25.72
C GLU A 294 -14.60 6.68 -24.64
N GLU A 295 -14.45 7.92 -25.05
CA GLU A 295 -14.55 9.07 -24.15
C GLU A 295 -15.91 9.09 -23.44
N GLY A 296 -15.91 9.09 -22.10
CA GLY A 296 -17.14 9.03 -21.29
C GLY A 296 -17.84 7.66 -21.29
N GLY A 297 -17.26 6.64 -21.93
CA GLY A 297 -17.80 5.27 -21.90
C GLY A 297 -17.75 4.63 -20.50
N MET A 298 -16.84 5.09 -19.66
CA MET A 298 -16.76 4.72 -18.23
C MET A 298 -16.50 5.98 -17.39
N ARG A 299 -17.12 6.06 -16.22
CA ARG A 299 -16.90 7.14 -15.25
C ARG A 299 -17.05 6.64 -13.83
N LEU A 300 -16.47 7.35 -12.87
CA LEU A 300 -16.78 7.16 -11.45
C LEU A 300 -17.99 8.01 -11.06
N GLU A 301 -18.91 7.46 -10.33
CA GLU A 301 -20.03 8.16 -9.69
C GLU A 301 -19.90 8.10 -8.18
N LEU A 302 -20.19 9.20 -7.49
CA LEU A 302 -20.25 9.27 -6.05
C LEU A 302 -21.50 8.54 -5.55
N VAL A 303 -21.31 7.49 -4.72
CA VAL A 303 -22.42 6.64 -4.25
C VAL A 303 -22.51 6.54 -2.73
N LYS A 304 -21.49 7.01 -2.01
CA LYS A 304 -21.48 6.97 -0.54
C LYS A 304 -21.29 8.36 0.06
N PRO A 305 -21.91 8.66 1.23
CA PRO A 305 -21.72 9.94 1.90
C PRO A 305 -20.31 10.06 2.52
N PRO A 306 -19.88 11.28 2.91
CA PRO A 306 -18.59 11.52 3.58
C PRO A 306 -18.36 10.64 4.82
N GLY A 307 -19.38 10.46 5.65
CA GLY A 307 -19.32 9.64 6.87
C GLY A 307 -19.14 8.13 6.65
N ALA A 308 -19.07 7.66 5.40
CA ALA A 308 -18.75 6.25 5.11
C ALA A 308 -17.29 5.90 5.45
N ILE A 309 -16.40 6.89 5.60
CA ILE A 309 -15.00 6.69 5.98
C ILE A 309 -14.82 7.11 7.43
N PRO A 310 -14.35 6.21 8.32
CA PRO A 310 -14.19 6.51 9.74
C PRO A 310 -13.12 7.57 9.97
N GLU A 311 -13.25 8.34 11.04
CA GLU A 311 -12.24 9.33 11.43
C GLU A 311 -10.96 8.65 11.95
N THR A 312 -11.12 7.56 12.70
CA THR A 312 -10.02 6.79 13.29
C THR A 312 -10.21 5.29 13.07
N LEU A 313 -9.11 4.55 12.98
CA LEU A 313 -9.09 3.09 12.91
C LEU A 313 -9.43 2.50 14.29
N PHE A 314 -10.42 1.58 14.35
CA PHE A 314 -10.75 0.80 15.54
C PHE A 314 -11.08 1.63 16.81
N GLY A 315 -11.36 2.94 16.66
CA GLY A 315 -11.57 3.85 17.80
C GLY A 315 -10.25 4.31 18.45
N PRO A 316 -10.31 4.96 19.63
CA PRO A 316 -9.13 5.57 20.26
C PRO A 316 -8.07 4.60 20.78
N THR A 317 -8.30 3.30 20.72
CA THR A 317 -7.39 2.24 21.21
C THR A 317 -6.78 1.40 20.09
N SER A 318 -6.65 1.93 18.90
CA SER A 318 -6.12 1.21 17.74
C SER A 318 -4.67 0.75 17.97
N ILE A 319 -4.44 -0.56 17.82
CA ILE A 319 -3.12 -1.21 17.92
C ILE A 319 -2.13 -0.65 16.89
N LEU A 320 -2.62 -0.08 15.78
CA LEU A 320 -1.79 0.46 14.69
C LEU A 320 -1.24 1.86 14.96
N HIS A 321 -1.67 2.53 16.02
CA HIS A 321 -1.19 3.86 16.44
C HIS A 321 -0.43 3.85 17.77
N ASN A 322 -0.13 2.68 18.35
CA ASN A 322 0.70 2.56 19.54
C ASN A 322 2.19 2.53 19.17
N ASP A 323 2.67 3.63 18.59
CA ASP A 323 4.11 3.93 18.44
C ASP A 323 4.53 5.21 19.14
#